data_85b1551be1369ffce07ab3d06167565e
#
_entry.id   85b1551be1369ffce07ab3d06167565e
#
_cell.length_a   1.000
_cell.length_b   1.000
_cell.length_c   1.000
_cell.angle_alpha   90.00
_cell.angle_beta   90.00
_cell.angle_gamma   90.00
#
_symmetry.space_group_name_H-M   'P 1'
#
loop_
_entity.id
_entity.type
_entity.pdbx_description
1 polymer ?
#
loop_
_entity_poly.entity_id
_entity_poly.type
_entity_poly.pdbx_seq_one_letter_code
_entity_poly.pdbx_strand_id
1 'polypeptide(L)'
;AAGLLGFLAGMAADLDVVIRSSTDPLLFLEYHRQFTHSLIFIPLGGVICALVLHYLLGRRRGLSFGQSWLFCTLGYATHALLDACTTYGTMLLWPFSDQRFAWNTISIIDPLFTLPLLLAVVLAARMRKPVLARFGLAWAVVYMGLGLVQREAAEEMGYALAAQRGHQPIRLEAKPSFANILVWKTVYETEDRYYVDGVRATLRPRVFAGNTVEKLVLDRDMPWLDPQSQQARDVERFRWFSNGYIARDPVYSNRVMDIRYSLLPNEIDPLWSIELKPEAALRDHALYKTHRDGGPDRASVLWEMITGR
;
A
#
# COMPACT_ATOMS: atom_id res chain seq x y z
N ALA A 1 2.72 30.46 2.27
CA ALA A 1 2.92 30.01 3.64
C ALA A 1 2.05 28.79 3.95
N ALA A 2 0.71 28.93 3.87
CA ALA A 2 -0.26 27.87 4.20
C ALA A 2 0.04 26.51 3.51
N GLY A 3 0.17 26.50 2.18
CA GLY A 3 0.45 25.29 1.41
C GLY A 3 1.77 24.61 1.82
N LEU A 4 2.79 25.39 2.17
CA LEU A 4 4.06 24.80 2.63
C LEU A 4 3.93 24.16 4.01
N LEU A 5 3.17 24.76 4.95
CA LEU A 5 2.93 24.18 6.26
C LEU A 5 2.12 22.87 6.12
N GLY A 6 1.04 22.90 5.33
CA GLY A 6 0.24 21.70 5.06
C GLY A 6 1.04 20.58 4.40
N PHE A 7 1.87 20.91 3.40
CA PHE A 7 2.73 19.94 2.73
C PHE A 7 3.72 19.27 3.70
N LEU A 8 4.46 20.08 4.47
CA LEU A 8 5.45 19.55 5.43
C LEU A 8 4.78 18.75 6.55
N ALA A 9 3.62 19.18 7.03
CA ALA A 9 2.87 18.45 8.04
C ALA A 9 2.28 17.15 7.47
N GLY A 10 1.82 17.15 6.21
CA GLY A 10 1.38 15.94 5.53
C GLY A 10 2.48 14.89 5.42
N MET A 11 3.73 15.31 5.16
CA MET A 11 4.87 14.40 5.11
C MET A 11 5.31 13.88 6.50
N ALA A 12 4.88 14.53 7.58
CA ALA A 12 5.36 14.20 8.93
C ALA A 12 4.80 12.87 9.46
N ALA A 13 3.66 12.41 8.97
CA ALA A 13 3.09 11.12 9.35
C ALA A 13 4.05 9.96 9.04
N ASP A 14 4.72 10.00 7.88
CA ASP A 14 5.68 9.00 7.44
C ASP A 14 7.02 9.01 8.20
N LEU A 15 7.21 9.91 9.15
CA LEU A 15 8.39 9.84 10.04
C LEU A 15 8.40 8.57 10.89
N ASP A 16 7.29 7.84 10.96
CA ASP A 16 7.23 6.52 11.60
C ASP A 16 8.14 5.48 10.95
N VAL A 17 8.58 5.68 9.71
CA VAL A 17 9.59 4.82 9.03
C VAL A 17 10.93 4.75 9.77
N VAL A 18 11.21 5.69 10.69
CA VAL A 18 12.41 5.64 11.54
C VAL A 18 12.27 4.66 12.70
N ILE A 19 11.05 4.18 12.99
CA ILE A 19 10.79 3.17 14.03
C ILE A 19 11.23 1.81 13.49
N ARG A 20 12.49 1.50 13.74
CA ARG A 20 13.14 0.25 13.31
C ARG A 20 13.94 -0.33 14.44
N SER A 21 14.17 -1.65 14.38
CA SER A 21 15.04 -2.36 15.30
C SER A 21 16.15 -3.07 14.55
N SER A 22 17.32 -3.12 15.15
CA SER A 22 18.45 -3.93 14.65
C SER A 22 18.30 -5.41 15.02
N THR A 23 17.45 -5.72 16.00
CA THR A 23 17.23 -7.07 16.51
C THR A 23 15.91 -7.69 16.03
N ASP A 24 14.90 -6.86 15.69
CA ASP A 24 13.62 -7.30 15.17
C ASP A 24 13.38 -6.76 13.75
N PRO A 25 13.63 -7.55 12.71
CA PRO A 25 13.51 -7.10 11.32
C PRO A 25 12.08 -6.80 10.87
N LEU A 26 11.06 -7.23 11.62
CA LEU A 26 9.63 -7.06 11.26
C LEU A 26 8.96 -5.92 12.01
N LEU A 27 9.63 -5.30 12.99
CA LEU A 27 9.05 -4.26 13.83
C LEU A 27 8.42 -3.11 13.01
N PHE A 28 9.09 -2.71 11.93
CA PHE A 28 8.60 -1.62 11.08
C PHE A 28 7.27 -1.95 10.36
N LEU A 29 6.96 -3.23 10.11
CA LEU A 29 5.68 -3.64 9.50
C LEU A 29 4.49 -3.37 10.43
N GLU A 30 4.72 -3.41 11.74
CA GLU A 30 3.70 -3.15 12.74
C GLU A 30 3.48 -1.65 12.96
N TYR A 31 4.56 -0.87 13.00
CA TYR A 31 4.50 0.55 13.36
C TYR A 31 4.27 1.46 12.17
N HIS A 32 4.73 1.09 10.97
CA HIS A 32 4.49 1.89 9.78
C HIS A 32 3.01 1.91 9.41
N ARG A 33 2.46 3.12 9.33
CA ARG A 33 1.03 3.41 9.13
C ARG A 33 0.13 2.94 10.27
N GLN A 34 0.64 2.98 11.52
CA GLN A 34 -0.11 2.67 12.73
C GLN A 34 -0.62 3.97 13.38
N PHE A 35 -0.13 4.30 14.58
CA PHE A 35 -0.65 5.40 15.40
C PHE A 35 -0.53 6.78 14.72
N THR A 36 0.57 7.04 14.01
CA THR A 36 0.79 8.29 13.27
C THR A 36 -0.23 8.52 12.17
N HIS A 37 -0.82 7.46 11.65
CA HIS A 37 -1.83 7.49 10.57
C HIS A 37 -3.26 7.28 11.09
N SER A 38 -3.46 7.13 12.41
CA SER A 38 -4.79 6.95 12.97
C SER A 38 -5.58 8.26 13.01
N LEU A 39 -6.90 8.16 12.86
CA LEU A 39 -7.78 9.33 12.90
C LEU A 39 -7.70 10.09 14.22
N ILE A 40 -7.53 9.36 15.33
CA ILE A 40 -7.40 9.98 16.67
C ILE A 40 -6.10 10.78 16.82
N PHE A 41 -5.04 10.42 16.09
CA PHE A 41 -3.75 11.09 16.15
C PHE A 41 -3.70 12.36 15.30
N ILE A 42 -4.61 12.57 14.36
CA ILE A 42 -4.61 13.73 13.46
C ILE A 42 -4.55 15.06 14.21
N PRO A 43 -5.39 15.34 15.23
CA PRO A 43 -5.31 16.59 15.98
C PRO A 43 -3.97 16.76 16.68
N LEU A 44 -3.45 15.69 17.28
CA LEU A 44 -2.17 15.68 18.00
C LEU A 44 -0.99 15.90 17.03
N GLY A 45 -0.95 15.15 15.93
CA GLY A 45 0.05 15.32 14.88
C GLY A 45 0.03 16.73 14.29
N GLY A 46 -1.16 17.27 14.07
CA GLY A 46 -1.35 18.66 13.63
C GLY A 46 -0.78 19.69 14.62
N VAL A 47 -0.98 19.48 15.93
CA VAL A 47 -0.40 20.35 16.99
C VAL A 47 1.11 20.22 17.02
N ILE A 48 1.66 19.01 17.00
CA ILE A 48 3.12 18.78 17.00
C ILE A 48 3.76 19.47 15.80
N CYS A 49 3.22 19.27 14.61
CA CYS A 49 3.70 19.93 13.40
C CYS A 49 3.58 21.45 13.51
N ALA A 50 2.47 21.97 14.04
CA ALA A 50 2.29 23.39 14.20
C ALA A 50 3.28 24.01 15.18
N LEU A 51 3.56 23.38 16.30
CA LEU A 51 4.56 23.85 17.27
C LEU A 51 5.93 24.01 16.59
N VAL A 52 6.35 23.07 15.78
CA VAL A 52 7.64 23.17 15.08
C VAL A 52 7.58 24.17 13.92
N LEU A 53 6.62 23.99 13.01
CA LEU A 53 6.57 24.73 11.76
C LEU A 53 6.12 26.19 11.94
N HIS A 54 5.31 26.52 12.96
CA HIS A 54 4.95 27.89 13.24
C HIS A 54 6.16 28.73 13.62
N TYR A 55 6.97 28.26 14.56
CA TYR A 55 8.16 29.01 14.99
C TYR A 55 9.25 29.07 13.93
N LEU A 56 9.41 28.02 13.14
CA LEU A 56 10.41 27.98 12.06
C LEU A 56 9.99 28.83 10.85
N LEU A 57 8.71 28.76 10.46
CA LEU A 57 8.23 29.26 9.18
C LEU A 57 7.00 30.19 9.30
N GLY A 58 5.98 29.80 10.06
CA GLY A 58 4.67 30.46 10.10
C GLY A 58 4.75 31.87 10.64
N ARG A 59 5.36 32.05 11.83
CA ARG A 59 5.54 33.34 12.50
C ARG A 59 6.27 34.35 11.61
N ARG A 60 7.35 33.92 10.94
CA ARG A 60 8.13 34.77 10.02
C ARG A 60 7.34 35.22 8.79
N ARG A 61 6.23 34.58 8.51
CA ARG A 61 5.33 34.85 7.37
C ARG A 61 4.00 35.48 7.78
N GLY A 62 3.94 35.97 9.02
CA GLY A 62 2.77 36.68 9.55
C GLY A 62 1.55 35.83 9.86
N LEU A 63 1.70 34.50 9.99
CA LEU A 63 0.60 33.62 10.38
C LEU A 63 0.44 33.61 11.88
N SER A 64 -0.81 33.58 12.37
CA SER A 64 -1.10 33.25 13.76
C SER A 64 -0.83 31.77 14.05
N PHE A 65 -0.67 31.39 15.33
CA PHE A 65 -0.52 29.97 15.70
C PHE A 65 -1.74 29.13 15.28
N GLY A 66 -2.96 29.67 15.49
CA GLY A 66 -4.20 28.99 15.08
C GLY A 66 -4.28 28.72 13.58
N GLN A 67 -3.82 29.68 12.75
CA GLN A 67 -3.72 29.46 11.31
C GLN A 67 -2.68 28.37 10.96
N SER A 68 -1.51 28.38 11.60
CA SER A 68 -0.48 27.36 11.39
C SER A 68 -0.98 25.99 11.81
N TRP A 69 -1.66 25.88 12.95
CA TRP A 69 -2.27 24.63 13.41
C TRP A 69 -3.33 24.12 12.43
N LEU A 70 -4.23 24.99 11.96
CA LEU A 70 -5.25 24.60 10.96
C LEU A 70 -4.61 24.02 9.70
N PHE A 71 -3.61 24.69 9.13
CA PHE A 71 -2.97 24.24 7.91
C PHE A 71 -2.16 22.94 8.12
N CYS A 72 -1.49 22.81 9.24
CA CYS A 72 -0.78 21.58 9.60
C CYS A 72 -1.74 20.42 9.81
N THR A 73 -2.85 20.63 10.54
CA THR A 73 -3.84 19.58 10.79
C THR A 73 -4.53 19.11 9.51
N LEU A 74 -4.90 20.04 8.62
CA LEU A 74 -5.48 19.68 7.32
C LEU A 74 -4.51 18.90 6.45
N GLY A 75 -3.23 19.30 6.39
CA GLY A 75 -2.22 18.56 5.65
C GLY A 75 -1.99 17.18 6.23
N TYR A 76 -1.89 17.07 7.55
CA TYR A 76 -1.71 15.81 8.26
C TYR A 76 -2.88 14.85 8.03
N ALA A 77 -4.12 15.36 8.12
CA ALA A 77 -5.34 14.57 7.93
C ALA A 77 -5.45 13.96 6.53
N THR A 78 -5.05 14.70 5.50
CA THR A 78 -5.13 14.19 4.11
C THR A 78 -4.16 13.05 3.85
N HIS A 79 -3.03 12.98 4.55
CA HIS A 79 -2.04 11.92 4.36
C HIS A 79 -2.60 10.55 4.73
N ALA A 80 -3.07 10.35 5.96
CA ALA A 80 -3.59 9.08 6.43
C ALA A 80 -4.78 8.56 5.59
N LEU A 81 -5.67 9.46 5.15
CA LEU A 81 -6.80 9.11 4.29
C LEU A 81 -6.35 8.70 2.88
N LEU A 82 -5.37 9.42 2.31
CA LEU A 82 -4.82 9.05 0.99
C LEU A 82 -4.09 7.71 1.05
N ASP A 83 -3.40 7.44 2.14
CA ASP A 83 -2.73 6.17 2.36
C ASP A 83 -3.69 4.99 2.45
N ALA A 84 -4.84 5.18 3.09
CA ALA A 84 -5.90 4.17 3.10
C ALA A 84 -6.49 3.91 1.70
N CYS A 85 -6.41 4.87 0.78
CA CYS A 85 -6.80 4.68 -0.61
C CYS A 85 -5.80 3.84 -1.40
N THR A 86 -4.58 3.65 -0.90
CA THR A 86 -3.56 2.79 -1.50
C THR A 86 -3.76 1.33 -1.10
N THR A 87 -2.83 0.47 -1.51
CA THR A 87 -2.93 -0.99 -1.34
C THR A 87 -2.21 -1.52 -0.10
N TYR A 88 -1.33 -0.72 0.53
CA TYR A 88 -0.47 -1.19 1.62
C TYR A 88 -1.23 -1.49 2.92
N GLY A 89 -2.25 -0.69 3.20
CA GLY A 89 -3.05 -0.76 4.42
C GLY A 89 -2.59 0.21 5.51
N THR A 90 -3.57 0.86 6.14
CA THR A 90 -3.38 1.93 7.14
C THR A 90 -4.29 1.68 8.33
N MET A 91 -3.80 1.76 9.55
CA MET A 91 -4.57 1.51 10.78
C MET A 91 -5.34 2.76 11.22
N LEU A 92 -6.35 3.15 10.44
CA LEU A 92 -7.13 4.37 10.69
C LEU A 92 -7.80 4.41 12.07
N LEU A 93 -8.20 3.27 12.61
CA LEU A 93 -8.95 3.17 13.87
C LEU A 93 -8.07 2.79 15.07
N TRP A 94 -6.75 2.80 14.93
CA TRP A 94 -5.88 2.59 16.08
C TRP A 94 -6.14 3.64 17.19
N PRO A 95 -6.14 3.31 18.50
CA PRO A 95 -5.85 2.02 19.15
C PRO A 95 -7.07 1.11 19.32
N PHE A 96 -8.24 1.44 18.79
CA PHE A 96 -9.48 0.69 18.97
C PHE A 96 -9.58 -0.55 18.09
N SER A 97 -8.81 -0.60 17.00
CA SER A 97 -8.76 -1.71 16.07
C SER A 97 -7.37 -1.78 15.42
N ASP A 98 -6.90 -2.98 15.17
CA ASP A 98 -5.68 -3.31 14.44
C ASP A 98 -5.94 -3.57 12.94
N GLN A 99 -7.17 -3.34 12.48
CA GLN A 99 -7.55 -3.49 11.08
C GLN A 99 -6.78 -2.51 10.20
N ARG A 100 -6.19 -3.05 9.12
CA ARG A 100 -5.50 -2.27 8.09
C ARG A 100 -6.43 -1.99 6.93
N PHE A 101 -6.81 -0.72 6.76
CA PHE A 101 -7.67 -0.26 5.67
C PHE A 101 -6.85 -0.08 4.40
N ALA A 102 -7.16 -0.83 3.37
CA ALA A 102 -6.58 -0.72 2.03
C ALA A 102 -7.74 -0.70 1.02
N TRP A 103 -8.14 0.50 0.60
CA TRP A 103 -9.26 0.65 -0.33
C TRP A 103 -8.88 0.35 -1.78
N ASN A 104 -7.61 0.10 -2.05
CA ASN A 104 -7.10 -0.32 -3.36
C ASN A 104 -7.57 0.57 -4.52
N THR A 105 -7.69 1.88 -4.29
CA THR A 105 -8.26 2.81 -5.28
C THR A 105 -7.21 3.37 -6.23
N ILE A 106 -5.99 3.55 -5.71
CA ILE A 106 -4.88 4.20 -6.42
C ILE A 106 -3.55 3.48 -6.12
N SER A 107 -2.64 3.49 -7.08
CA SER A 107 -1.26 3.03 -6.86
C SER A 107 -0.52 3.97 -5.89
N ILE A 108 0.41 3.43 -5.09
CA ILE A 108 1.24 4.24 -4.15
C ILE A 108 2.00 5.35 -4.90
N ILE A 109 2.48 5.05 -6.10
CA ILE A 109 3.09 6.03 -7.01
C ILE A 109 2.21 6.06 -8.25
N ASP A 110 1.50 7.16 -8.49
CA ASP A 110 0.67 7.35 -9.66
C ASP A 110 0.96 8.72 -10.28
N PRO A 111 1.69 8.76 -11.41
CA PRO A 111 2.05 10.01 -12.07
C PRO A 111 0.84 10.79 -12.60
N LEU A 112 -0.21 10.11 -13.07
CA LEU A 112 -1.42 10.78 -13.58
C LEU A 112 -2.24 11.41 -12.46
N PHE A 113 -2.18 10.88 -11.25
CA PHE A 113 -2.74 11.53 -10.07
C PHE A 113 -1.87 12.70 -9.61
N THR A 114 -0.57 12.45 -9.45
CA THR A 114 0.34 13.33 -8.72
C THR A 114 0.76 14.55 -9.53
N LEU A 115 1.10 14.38 -10.83
CA LEU A 115 1.66 15.48 -11.63
C LEU A 115 0.64 16.61 -11.90
N PRO A 116 -0.62 16.35 -12.29
CA PRO A 116 -1.61 17.41 -12.46
C PRO A 116 -1.93 18.14 -11.15
N LEU A 117 -2.02 17.39 -10.03
CA LEU A 117 -2.25 17.97 -8.71
C LEU A 117 -1.11 18.90 -8.30
N LEU A 118 0.14 18.43 -8.42
CA LEU A 118 1.34 19.21 -8.14
C LEU A 118 1.40 20.48 -9.00
N LEU A 119 1.16 20.34 -10.30
CA LEU A 119 1.15 21.47 -11.23
C LEU A 119 0.09 22.50 -10.84
N ALA A 120 -1.14 22.06 -10.53
CA ALA A 120 -2.23 22.93 -10.10
C ALA A 120 -1.87 23.71 -8.82
N VAL A 121 -1.26 23.04 -7.82
CA VAL A 121 -0.83 23.68 -6.56
C VAL A 121 0.31 24.67 -6.80
N VAL A 122 1.31 24.32 -7.60
CA VAL A 122 2.44 25.21 -7.93
C VAL A 122 1.96 26.44 -8.68
N LEU A 123 1.10 26.27 -9.68
CA LEU A 123 0.53 27.39 -10.44
C LEU A 123 -0.37 28.27 -9.56
N ALA A 124 -1.19 27.67 -8.68
CA ALA A 124 -2.00 28.42 -7.72
C ALA A 124 -1.15 29.31 -6.82
N ALA A 125 -0.02 28.75 -6.33
CA ALA A 125 0.91 29.48 -5.47
C ALA A 125 1.64 30.63 -6.22
N ARG A 126 2.14 30.36 -7.42
CA ARG A 126 2.89 31.33 -8.24
C ARG A 126 2.00 32.45 -8.77
N MET A 127 0.84 32.11 -9.28
CA MET A 127 -0.10 33.06 -9.88
C MET A 127 -1.03 33.72 -8.83
N ARG A 128 -0.98 33.27 -7.56
CA ARG A 128 -1.86 33.70 -6.47
C ARG A 128 -3.34 33.53 -6.82
N LYS A 129 -3.69 32.48 -7.56
CA LYS A 129 -5.06 32.16 -8.00
C LYS A 129 -5.54 30.88 -7.30
N PRO A 130 -6.33 30.98 -6.20
CA PRO A 130 -6.80 29.81 -5.46
C PRO A 130 -7.73 28.90 -6.27
N VAL A 131 -8.32 29.38 -7.35
CA VAL A 131 -9.14 28.60 -8.26
C VAL A 131 -8.35 27.42 -8.86
N LEU A 132 -7.06 27.59 -9.14
CA LEU A 132 -6.20 26.50 -9.66
C LEU A 132 -6.01 25.37 -8.63
N ALA A 133 -5.88 25.71 -7.35
CA ALA A 133 -5.84 24.67 -6.30
C ALA A 133 -7.17 23.91 -6.18
N ARG A 134 -8.32 24.61 -6.41
CA ARG A 134 -9.63 23.94 -6.45
C ARG A 134 -9.76 23.00 -7.64
N PHE A 135 -9.20 23.32 -8.80
CA PHE A 135 -9.11 22.40 -9.94
C PHE A 135 -8.23 21.17 -9.59
N GLY A 136 -7.10 21.37 -8.89
CA GLY A 136 -6.29 20.26 -8.40
C GLY A 136 -7.06 19.35 -7.45
N LEU A 137 -7.83 19.91 -6.53
CA LEU A 137 -8.68 19.13 -5.63
C LEU A 137 -9.79 18.39 -6.40
N ALA A 138 -10.44 19.05 -7.35
CA ALA A 138 -11.47 18.42 -8.20
C ALA A 138 -10.85 17.26 -9.01
N TRP A 139 -9.66 17.46 -9.58
CA TRP A 139 -8.91 16.39 -10.25
C TRP A 139 -8.67 15.19 -9.32
N ALA A 140 -8.18 15.44 -8.10
CA ALA A 140 -7.94 14.37 -7.13
C ALA A 140 -9.21 13.56 -6.83
N VAL A 141 -10.34 14.24 -6.60
CA VAL A 141 -11.64 13.57 -6.34
C VAL A 141 -12.11 12.77 -7.55
N VAL A 142 -12.05 13.34 -8.75
CA VAL A 142 -12.45 12.64 -9.99
C VAL A 142 -11.56 11.44 -10.25
N TYR A 143 -10.25 11.59 -10.09
CA TYR A 143 -9.30 10.49 -10.32
C TYR A 143 -9.51 9.34 -9.33
N MET A 144 -9.75 9.66 -8.06
CA MET A 144 -10.09 8.66 -7.03
C MET A 144 -11.41 7.96 -7.35
N GLY A 145 -12.43 8.70 -7.83
CA GLY A 145 -13.69 8.13 -8.31
C GLY A 145 -13.49 7.18 -9.50
N LEU A 146 -12.65 7.55 -10.47
CA LEU A 146 -12.27 6.66 -11.57
C LEU A 146 -11.56 5.40 -11.06
N GLY A 147 -10.66 5.54 -10.08
CA GLY A 147 -9.99 4.41 -9.44
C GLY A 147 -10.99 3.42 -8.81
N LEU A 148 -12.03 3.91 -8.13
CA LEU A 148 -13.08 3.06 -7.58
C LEU A 148 -13.83 2.30 -8.67
N VAL A 149 -14.27 2.98 -9.74
CA VAL A 149 -14.98 2.35 -10.87
C VAL A 149 -14.11 1.29 -11.55
N GLN A 150 -12.83 1.60 -11.75
CA GLN A 150 -11.89 0.66 -12.36
C GLN A 150 -11.60 -0.55 -11.47
N ARG A 151 -11.53 -0.35 -10.14
CA ARG A 151 -11.39 -1.45 -9.19
C ARG A 151 -12.57 -2.39 -9.26
N GLU A 152 -13.80 -1.87 -9.20
CA GLU A 152 -15.02 -2.68 -9.29
C GLU A 152 -15.06 -3.48 -10.60
N ALA A 153 -14.76 -2.84 -11.73
CA ALA A 153 -14.67 -3.54 -13.02
C ALA A 153 -13.59 -4.63 -13.03
N ALA A 154 -12.45 -4.41 -12.38
CA ALA A 154 -11.39 -5.41 -12.26
C ALA A 154 -11.80 -6.58 -11.35
N GLU A 155 -12.51 -6.31 -10.26
CA GLU A 155 -13.07 -7.36 -9.38
C GLU A 155 -14.13 -8.19 -10.10
N GLU A 156 -15.03 -7.57 -10.87
CA GLU A 156 -16.02 -8.28 -11.71
C GLU A 156 -15.32 -9.20 -12.73
N MET A 157 -14.25 -8.72 -13.40
CA MET A 157 -13.47 -9.56 -14.30
C MET A 157 -12.80 -10.72 -13.55
N GLY A 158 -12.30 -10.51 -12.34
CA GLY A 158 -11.73 -11.56 -11.50
C GLY A 158 -12.74 -12.62 -11.10
N TYR A 159 -13.96 -12.23 -10.69
CA TYR A 159 -15.06 -13.16 -10.40
C TYR A 159 -15.48 -13.95 -11.64
N ALA A 160 -15.55 -13.29 -12.81
CA ALA A 160 -15.86 -13.97 -14.07
C ALA A 160 -14.80 -15.03 -14.43
N LEU A 161 -13.51 -14.72 -14.23
CA LEU A 161 -12.42 -15.70 -14.44
C LEU A 161 -12.50 -16.87 -13.46
N ALA A 162 -12.80 -16.62 -12.20
CA ALA A 162 -12.99 -17.68 -11.21
C ALA A 162 -14.16 -18.59 -11.60
N ALA A 163 -15.29 -18.03 -12.01
CA ALA A 163 -16.44 -18.79 -12.48
C ALA A 163 -16.12 -19.63 -13.73
N GLN A 164 -15.39 -19.10 -14.70
CA GLN A 164 -14.95 -19.84 -15.89
C GLN A 164 -14.06 -21.06 -15.54
N ARG A 165 -13.31 -20.96 -14.41
CA ARG A 165 -12.47 -22.05 -13.89
C ARG A 165 -13.25 -23.02 -13.00
N GLY A 166 -14.54 -22.77 -12.75
CA GLY A 166 -15.37 -23.56 -11.84
C GLY A 166 -15.08 -23.32 -10.37
N HIS A 167 -14.46 -22.18 -10.03
CA HIS A 167 -14.11 -21.83 -8.66
C HIS A 167 -15.16 -20.92 -8.03
N GLN A 168 -15.30 -21.04 -6.70
CA GLN A 168 -16.04 -20.13 -5.86
C GLN A 168 -15.06 -19.44 -4.90
N PRO A 169 -14.67 -18.20 -5.16
CA PRO A 169 -13.73 -17.50 -4.30
C PRO A 169 -14.27 -17.28 -2.89
N ILE A 170 -13.48 -17.58 -1.87
CA ILE A 170 -13.76 -17.21 -0.47
C ILE A 170 -13.67 -15.68 -0.34
N ARG A 171 -12.68 -15.07 -0.98
CA ARG A 171 -12.54 -13.63 -1.16
C ARG A 171 -11.77 -13.33 -2.44
N LEU A 172 -11.98 -12.14 -2.97
CA LEU A 172 -11.27 -11.62 -4.14
C LEU A 172 -10.98 -10.13 -3.91
N GLU A 173 -9.80 -9.70 -4.29
CA GLU A 173 -9.39 -8.29 -4.28
C GLU A 173 -8.74 -7.93 -5.61
N ALA A 174 -9.02 -6.72 -6.10
CA ALA A 174 -8.26 -6.10 -7.18
C ALA A 174 -7.37 -4.99 -6.63
N LYS A 175 -6.11 -4.97 -7.05
CA LYS A 175 -5.10 -3.99 -6.64
C LYS A 175 -4.53 -3.30 -7.88
N PRO A 176 -4.46 -1.94 -7.91
CA PRO A 176 -3.89 -1.24 -9.05
C PRO A 176 -2.42 -1.61 -9.20
N SER A 177 -1.97 -1.83 -10.45
CA SER A 177 -0.57 -2.09 -10.73
C SER A 177 0.26 -0.81 -10.59
N PHE A 178 1.57 -0.93 -10.67
CA PHE A 178 2.47 0.21 -10.48
C PHE A 178 2.19 1.34 -11.47
N ALA A 179 2.07 2.55 -10.94
CA ALA A 179 1.98 3.83 -11.65
C ALA A 179 0.71 4.04 -12.50
N ASN A 180 -0.36 3.26 -12.32
CA ASN A 180 -1.60 3.43 -13.09
C ASN A 180 -2.83 2.82 -12.39
N ILE A 181 -4.02 3.17 -12.91
CA ILE A 181 -5.32 2.59 -12.55
C ILE A 181 -6.00 1.89 -13.74
N LEU A 182 -5.25 1.50 -14.76
CA LEU A 182 -5.78 0.84 -15.97
C LEU A 182 -5.61 -0.67 -15.92
N VAL A 183 -4.49 -1.12 -15.35
CA VAL A 183 -4.16 -2.53 -15.19
C VAL A 183 -4.15 -2.88 -13.71
N TRP A 184 -4.74 -3.99 -13.37
CA TRP A 184 -4.99 -4.44 -12.02
C TRP A 184 -4.49 -5.85 -11.81
N LYS A 185 -3.96 -6.11 -10.63
CA LYS A 185 -3.72 -7.46 -10.13
C LYS A 185 -4.97 -7.93 -9.44
N THR A 186 -5.60 -9.00 -9.92
CA THR A 186 -6.64 -9.70 -9.17
C THR A 186 -6.02 -10.85 -8.41
N VAL A 187 -6.39 -10.97 -7.14
CA VAL A 187 -5.99 -12.08 -6.28
C VAL A 187 -7.25 -12.65 -5.65
N TYR A 188 -7.53 -13.92 -5.89
CA TYR A 188 -8.59 -14.61 -5.16
C TYR A 188 -8.11 -15.89 -4.52
N GLU A 189 -8.81 -16.32 -3.48
CA GLU A 189 -8.52 -17.54 -2.75
C GLU A 189 -9.66 -18.56 -2.80
N THR A 190 -9.28 -19.82 -2.90
CA THR A 190 -10.09 -21.00 -2.62
C THR A 190 -9.69 -21.57 -1.25
N GLU A 191 -10.13 -22.77 -0.91
CA GLU A 191 -9.75 -23.41 0.37
C GLU A 191 -8.25 -23.62 0.49
N ASP A 192 -7.59 -24.05 -0.58
CA ASP A 192 -6.21 -24.52 -0.59
C ASP A 192 -5.23 -23.62 -1.38
N ARG A 193 -5.72 -22.75 -2.26
CA ARG A 193 -4.88 -22.02 -3.22
C ARG A 193 -5.23 -20.56 -3.34
N TYR A 194 -4.26 -19.79 -3.83
CA TYR A 194 -4.43 -18.46 -4.36
C TYR A 194 -4.25 -18.48 -5.86
N TYR A 195 -5.05 -17.66 -6.54
CA TYR A 195 -5.01 -17.44 -7.98
C TYR A 195 -4.77 -15.97 -8.24
N VAL A 196 -3.82 -15.70 -9.12
CA VAL A 196 -3.42 -14.34 -9.48
C VAL A 196 -3.55 -14.17 -10.96
N ASP A 197 -4.19 -13.10 -11.42
CA ASP A 197 -4.27 -12.70 -12.81
C ASP A 197 -4.04 -11.19 -12.94
N GLY A 198 -3.57 -10.75 -14.10
CA GLY A 198 -3.59 -9.35 -14.50
C GLY A 198 -4.84 -9.06 -15.32
N VAL A 199 -5.54 -7.96 -15.03
CA VAL A 199 -6.68 -7.53 -15.82
C VAL A 199 -6.55 -6.07 -16.20
N ARG A 200 -6.86 -5.74 -17.44
CA ARG A 200 -6.97 -4.38 -17.93
C ARG A 200 -8.44 -3.98 -17.93
N ALA A 201 -8.86 -3.22 -16.93
CA ALA A 201 -10.24 -2.80 -16.74
C ALA A 201 -10.52 -1.48 -17.47
N THR A 202 -10.64 -1.53 -18.79
CA THR A 202 -10.88 -0.36 -19.65
C THR A 202 -11.99 -0.65 -20.65
N LEU A 203 -12.31 0.30 -21.54
CA LEU A 203 -13.27 0.09 -22.65
C LEU A 203 -12.92 -1.10 -23.57
N ARG A 204 -11.67 -1.53 -23.57
CA ARG A 204 -11.21 -2.76 -24.22
C ARG A 204 -10.60 -3.67 -23.17
N PRO A 205 -11.42 -4.44 -22.44
CA PRO A 205 -10.95 -5.28 -21.36
C PRO A 205 -10.02 -6.37 -21.90
N ARG A 206 -8.99 -6.69 -21.12
CA ARG A 206 -8.03 -7.76 -21.45
C ARG A 206 -7.61 -8.48 -20.19
N VAL A 207 -7.47 -9.78 -20.30
CA VAL A 207 -6.94 -10.64 -19.24
C VAL A 207 -5.53 -11.06 -19.61
N PHE A 208 -4.66 -10.98 -18.64
CA PHE A 208 -3.31 -11.52 -18.67
C PHE A 208 -3.27 -12.68 -17.70
N ALA A 209 -3.29 -13.90 -18.23
CA ALA A 209 -3.26 -15.10 -17.42
C ALA A 209 -2.04 -15.09 -16.49
N GLY A 210 -2.28 -15.42 -15.25
CA GLY A 210 -1.23 -15.43 -14.24
C GLY A 210 -1.00 -16.82 -13.66
N ASN A 211 -0.64 -16.84 -12.39
CA ASN A 211 -0.14 -18.01 -11.69
C ASN A 211 -1.05 -18.39 -10.53
N THR A 212 -0.85 -19.60 -10.03
CA THR A 212 -1.48 -20.12 -8.83
C THR A 212 -0.45 -20.63 -7.86
N VAL A 213 -0.73 -20.52 -6.57
CA VAL A 213 0.13 -21.04 -5.50
C VAL A 213 -0.70 -21.57 -4.34
N GLU A 214 -0.19 -22.59 -3.68
CA GLU A 214 -0.82 -23.17 -2.48
C GLU A 214 -0.69 -22.23 -1.29
N LYS A 215 -1.76 -22.19 -0.47
CA LYS A 215 -1.72 -21.48 0.82
C LYS A 215 -0.69 -22.09 1.74
N LEU A 216 -0.02 -21.26 2.54
CA LEU A 216 0.92 -21.73 3.53
C LEU A 216 0.20 -22.52 4.65
N VAL A 217 0.61 -23.77 4.82
CA VAL A 217 0.25 -24.65 5.94
C VAL A 217 1.53 -25.02 6.66
N LEU A 218 1.80 -24.43 7.83
CA LEU A 218 3.10 -24.54 8.51
C LEU A 218 3.51 -26.00 8.79
N ASP A 219 2.59 -26.83 9.30
CA ASP A 219 2.87 -28.21 9.64
C ASP A 219 3.24 -29.08 8.42
N ARG A 220 2.68 -28.74 7.25
CA ARG A 220 2.99 -29.41 5.98
C ARG A 220 4.25 -28.87 5.34
N ASP A 221 4.35 -27.54 5.27
CA ASP A 221 5.34 -26.86 4.43
C ASP A 221 6.66 -26.62 5.14
N MET A 222 6.62 -26.53 6.48
CA MET A 222 7.78 -26.25 7.35
C MET A 222 7.70 -27.09 8.63
N PRO A 223 7.66 -28.46 8.53
CA PRO A 223 7.49 -29.34 9.68
C PRO A 223 8.65 -29.29 10.69
N TRP A 224 9.76 -28.68 10.31
CA TRP A 224 10.92 -28.43 11.14
C TRP A 224 10.80 -27.18 12.02
N LEU A 225 9.82 -26.31 11.76
CA LEU A 225 9.65 -25.05 12.48
C LEU A 225 9.01 -25.32 13.85
N ASP A 226 9.75 -25.02 14.92
CA ASP A 226 9.21 -25.11 16.28
C ASP A 226 8.09 -24.06 16.47
N PRO A 227 6.85 -24.48 16.81
CA PRO A 227 5.72 -23.55 17.02
C PRO A 227 5.96 -22.54 18.14
N GLN A 228 6.90 -22.80 19.07
CA GLN A 228 7.23 -21.88 20.16
C GLN A 228 8.36 -20.90 19.79
N SER A 229 8.98 -21.08 18.63
CA SER A 229 10.08 -20.23 18.17
C SER A 229 9.64 -18.78 17.85
N GLN A 230 10.61 -17.86 17.84
CA GLN A 230 10.38 -16.51 17.38
C GLN A 230 10.02 -16.48 15.90
N GLN A 231 10.62 -17.34 15.08
CA GLN A 231 10.29 -17.42 13.66
C GLN A 231 8.84 -17.83 13.40
N ALA A 232 8.27 -18.74 14.22
CA ALA A 232 6.85 -19.10 14.11
C ALA A 232 5.94 -17.87 14.42
N ARG A 233 6.28 -17.10 15.45
CA ARG A 233 5.59 -15.82 15.76
C ARG A 233 5.75 -14.82 14.63
N ASP A 234 6.92 -14.74 14.01
CA ASP A 234 7.18 -13.83 12.89
C ASP A 234 6.37 -14.21 11.64
N VAL A 235 6.11 -15.51 11.41
CA VAL A 235 5.19 -15.92 10.34
C VAL A 235 3.77 -15.37 10.61
N GLU A 236 3.29 -15.42 11.85
CA GLU A 236 1.96 -14.90 12.18
C GLU A 236 1.91 -13.36 12.11
N ARG A 237 2.97 -12.66 12.51
CA ARG A 237 3.11 -11.21 12.31
C ARG A 237 3.06 -10.85 10.82
N PHE A 238 3.77 -11.62 10.00
CA PHE A 238 3.79 -11.43 8.55
C PHE A 238 2.45 -11.81 7.91
N ARG A 239 1.76 -12.84 8.42
CA ARG A 239 0.39 -13.22 8.03
C ARG A 239 -0.59 -12.08 8.30
N TRP A 240 -0.55 -11.51 9.50
CA TRP A 240 -1.37 -10.34 9.84
C TRP A 240 -1.08 -9.16 8.90
N PHE A 241 0.20 -8.81 8.71
CA PHE A 241 0.61 -7.74 7.79
C PHE A 241 0.12 -7.98 6.37
N SER A 242 0.18 -9.21 5.90
CA SER A 242 -0.21 -9.62 4.55
C SER A 242 -1.72 -9.86 4.39
N ASN A 243 -2.53 -9.52 5.39
CA ASN A 243 -3.99 -9.79 5.39
C ASN A 243 -4.29 -11.26 5.07
N GLY A 244 -3.47 -12.20 5.56
CA GLY A 244 -3.57 -13.63 5.35
C GLY A 244 -3.07 -14.13 3.98
N TYR A 245 -2.77 -13.28 3.03
CA TYR A 245 -2.33 -13.66 1.68
C TYR A 245 -0.85 -14.09 1.65
N ILE A 246 -0.53 -15.17 2.38
CA ILE A 246 0.82 -15.72 2.41
C ILE A 246 0.88 -17.14 1.85
N ALA A 247 1.97 -17.41 1.15
CA ALA A 247 2.27 -18.71 0.56
C ALA A 247 3.73 -19.07 0.78
N ARG A 248 4.03 -20.38 0.73
CA ARG A 248 5.42 -20.83 0.60
C ARG A 248 5.92 -20.50 -0.80
N ASP A 249 7.14 -20.00 -0.90
CA ASP A 249 7.78 -19.77 -2.19
C ASP A 249 8.01 -21.11 -2.91
N PRO A 250 7.58 -21.26 -4.17
CA PRO A 250 7.74 -22.51 -4.90
C PRO A 250 9.20 -22.82 -5.24
N VAL A 251 10.09 -21.82 -5.24
CA VAL A 251 11.53 -21.98 -5.55
C VAL A 251 12.35 -22.15 -4.27
N TYR A 252 12.01 -21.40 -3.22
CA TYR A 252 12.76 -21.38 -1.96
C TYR A 252 11.91 -21.94 -0.82
N SER A 253 12.17 -23.18 -0.42
CA SER A 253 11.34 -23.92 0.54
C SER A 253 11.26 -23.32 1.94
N ASN A 254 12.22 -22.47 2.31
CA ASN A 254 12.28 -21.78 3.61
C ASN A 254 11.78 -20.33 3.54
N ARG A 255 11.15 -19.91 2.43
CA ARG A 255 10.65 -18.56 2.23
C ARG A 255 9.12 -18.52 2.28
N VAL A 256 8.59 -17.55 3.04
CA VAL A 256 7.17 -17.20 3.07
C VAL A 256 7.00 -15.86 2.35
N MET A 257 6.16 -15.84 1.33
CA MET A 257 5.93 -14.67 0.47
C MET A 257 4.56 -14.05 0.67
N ASP A 258 4.48 -12.73 0.51
CA ASP A 258 3.23 -11.99 0.37
C ASP A 258 2.84 -11.95 -1.10
N ILE A 259 1.78 -12.64 -1.48
CA ILE A 259 1.36 -12.77 -2.86
C ILE A 259 0.56 -11.57 -3.41
N ARG A 260 0.20 -10.63 -2.53
CA ARG A 260 -0.58 -9.45 -2.92
C ARG A 260 0.16 -8.52 -3.88
N TYR A 261 1.50 -8.58 -3.88
CA TYR A 261 2.34 -7.63 -4.60
C TYR A 261 3.42 -8.32 -5.41
N SER A 262 3.52 -7.92 -6.67
CA SER A 262 4.54 -8.36 -7.63
C SER A 262 4.88 -7.20 -8.57
N LEU A 263 5.96 -7.30 -9.30
CA LEU A 263 6.35 -6.28 -10.29
C LEU A 263 5.39 -6.26 -11.48
N LEU A 264 4.95 -7.43 -11.95
CA LEU A 264 3.89 -7.55 -12.95
C LEU A 264 2.60 -8.07 -12.28
N PRO A 265 1.43 -7.56 -12.66
CA PRO A 265 0.18 -7.87 -11.97
C PRO A 265 -0.26 -9.33 -12.09
N ASN A 266 0.19 -10.06 -13.08
CA ASN A 266 -0.13 -11.48 -13.29
C ASN A 266 0.90 -12.45 -12.70
N GLU A 267 1.92 -11.98 -11.97
CA GLU A 267 2.95 -12.81 -11.34
C GLU A 267 2.69 -13.01 -9.85
N ILE A 268 3.25 -14.11 -9.31
CA ILE A 268 3.29 -14.40 -7.86
C ILE A 268 4.63 -14.04 -7.23
N ASP A 269 5.64 -13.65 -8.01
CA ASP A 269 6.96 -13.24 -7.52
C ASP A 269 6.81 -12.09 -6.54
N PRO A 270 7.13 -12.28 -5.24
CA PRO A 270 6.77 -11.31 -4.22
C PRO A 270 7.65 -10.07 -4.27
N LEU A 271 7.11 -8.88 -3.94
CA LEU A 271 7.94 -7.71 -3.66
C LEU A 271 8.66 -7.80 -2.33
N TRP A 272 8.15 -8.61 -1.40
CA TRP A 272 8.74 -8.90 -0.09
C TRP A 272 8.34 -10.26 0.44
N SER A 273 9.20 -10.79 1.28
CA SER A 273 9.06 -12.09 1.91
C SER A 273 9.77 -12.12 3.25
N ILE A 274 9.55 -13.19 4.01
CA ILE A 274 10.40 -13.57 5.14
C ILE A 274 11.10 -14.88 4.84
N GLU A 275 12.36 -14.98 5.24
CA GLU A 275 13.16 -16.21 5.16
C GLU A 275 13.37 -16.77 6.55
N LEU A 276 13.05 -18.05 6.71
CA LEU A 276 13.21 -18.83 7.93
C LEU A 276 14.48 -19.67 7.84
N LYS A 277 15.07 -19.98 8.98
CA LYS A 277 16.28 -20.80 9.07
C LYS A 277 16.02 -22.01 9.96
N PRO A 278 16.17 -23.25 9.45
CA PRO A 278 15.97 -24.47 10.25
C PRO A 278 16.89 -24.55 11.47
N GLU A 279 18.10 -24.03 11.34
CA GLU A 279 19.15 -24.06 12.39
C GLU A 279 19.09 -22.86 13.36
N ALA A 280 18.08 -21.97 13.24
CA ALA A 280 17.96 -20.79 14.09
C ALA A 280 17.67 -21.17 15.55
N ALA A 281 18.20 -20.40 16.50
CA ALA A 281 17.83 -20.53 17.89
C ALA A 281 16.38 -20.10 18.15
N LEU A 282 15.76 -20.56 19.23
CA LEU A 282 14.35 -20.29 19.57
C LEU A 282 13.98 -18.79 19.59
N ARG A 283 14.95 -17.91 19.84
CA ARG A 283 14.75 -16.46 19.94
C ARG A 283 15.15 -15.70 18.67
N ASP A 284 15.67 -16.38 17.66
CA ASP A 284 16.11 -15.74 16.42
C ASP A 284 14.90 -15.39 15.56
N HIS A 285 14.92 -14.18 15.01
CA HIS A 285 13.90 -13.69 14.10
C HIS A 285 14.07 -14.23 12.69
N ALA A 286 12.95 -14.29 11.95
CA ALA A 286 12.96 -14.46 10.51
C ALA A 286 13.61 -13.24 9.82
N LEU A 287 14.22 -13.45 8.66
CA LEU A 287 14.83 -12.38 7.87
C LEU A 287 13.81 -11.76 6.92
N TYR A 288 13.57 -10.45 7.02
CA TYR A 288 12.77 -9.74 6.03
C TYR A 288 13.58 -9.47 4.76
N LYS A 289 13.00 -9.78 3.61
CA LYS A 289 13.62 -9.61 2.29
C LYS A 289 12.72 -8.80 1.36
N THR A 290 13.36 -7.98 0.53
CA THR A 290 12.68 -7.25 -0.56
C THR A 290 13.22 -7.71 -1.91
N HIS A 291 12.32 -7.83 -2.91
CA HIS A 291 12.63 -8.35 -4.24
C HIS A 291 12.18 -7.31 -5.28
N ARG A 292 12.95 -6.24 -5.43
CA ARG A 292 12.62 -5.12 -6.32
C ARG A 292 13.47 -5.07 -7.59
N ASP A 293 14.31 -6.06 -7.82
CA ASP A 293 15.27 -6.10 -8.95
C ASP A 293 14.56 -6.56 -10.23
N GLY A 294 13.68 -5.69 -10.76
CA GLY A 294 12.81 -6.03 -11.88
C GLY A 294 13.42 -5.92 -13.28
N GLY A 295 14.55 -5.23 -13.40
CA GLY A 295 15.17 -4.95 -14.70
C GLY A 295 14.30 -4.13 -15.67
N PRO A 296 14.86 -3.66 -16.80
CA PRO A 296 14.14 -2.88 -17.80
C PRO A 296 13.05 -3.68 -18.53
N ASP A 297 13.22 -5.00 -18.66
CA ASP A 297 12.27 -5.85 -19.40
C ASP A 297 10.89 -5.88 -18.76
N ARG A 298 10.80 -5.91 -17.43
CA ARG A 298 9.50 -5.91 -16.72
C ARG A 298 8.75 -4.58 -16.88
N ALA A 299 9.48 -3.46 -16.96
CA ALA A 299 8.85 -2.16 -17.22
C ALA A 299 8.24 -2.10 -18.64
N SER A 300 8.89 -2.70 -19.64
CA SER A 300 8.35 -2.77 -21.00
C SER A 300 7.11 -3.67 -21.07
N VAL A 301 7.12 -4.82 -20.40
CA VAL A 301 5.95 -5.71 -20.33
C VAL A 301 4.77 -5.01 -19.65
N LEU A 302 5.00 -4.33 -18.52
CA LEU A 302 3.94 -3.55 -17.86
C LEU A 302 3.39 -2.46 -18.78
N TRP A 303 4.26 -1.79 -19.53
CA TRP A 303 3.84 -0.77 -20.51
C TRP A 303 2.99 -1.37 -21.63
N GLU A 304 3.32 -2.54 -22.16
CA GLU A 304 2.50 -3.28 -23.13
C GLU A 304 1.13 -3.64 -22.54
N MET A 305 1.09 -4.11 -21.29
CA MET A 305 -0.18 -4.39 -20.59
C MET A 305 -1.04 -3.11 -20.45
N ILE A 306 -0.44 -1.97 -20.09
CA ILE A 306 -1.13 -0.68 -19.98
C ILE A 306 -1.67 -0.19 -21.32
N THR A 307 -0.87 -0.29 -22.37
CA THR A 307 -1.25 0.17 -23.73
C THR A 307 -2.16 -0.81 -24.46
N GLY A 308 -2.20 -2.07 -24.01
CA GLY A 308 -2.99 -3.14 -24.61
C GLY A 308 -2.39 -3.69 -25.92
N ARG A 309 -1.08 -3.62 -26.03
CA ARG A 309 -0.31 -4.17 -27.15
C ARG A 309 0.01 -5.65 -26.94
#